data_8e9b35aa795ea1120d0f8dcff8ec020a
#
_entry.id   8e9b35aa795ea1120d0f8dcff8ec020a
#
_cell.length_a   1.000
_cell.length_b   1.000
_cell.length_c   1.000
_cell.angle_alpha   90.00
_cell.angle_beta   90.00
_cell.angle_gamma   90.00
#
_symmetry.space_group_name_H-M   'P 1'
#
loop_
_entity.id
_entity.type
_entity.pdbx_description
1 polymer ?
#
loop_
_entity_poly.entity_id
_entity_poly.type
_entity_poly.pdbx_seq_one_letter_code
_entity_poly.pdbx_strand_id
1 'polypeptide(L)'
;MSTSSSIEFELNGQKVNALAGETILQVAKRHGEEIPHLCYKEGYRPDGNCRACVVEIKGERTLAPSCCRVASAGMQVFSNNERARKSQKMVLEMLLSDMPEDGFKWSDEAGDLPHGELSDWAHRLEVKPRPALQQIARAPSQVTDASHSAMV
;
A
#
# COMPACT_ATOMS: atom_id res chain seq x y z
N MET A 1 -0.75 37.47 1.44
CA MET A 1 0.01 36.58 0.53
C MET A 1 0.60 35.47 1.37
N SER A 2 -0.10 34.32 1.41
CA SER A 2 0.40 33.16 2.16
C SER A 2 1.55 32.56 1.38
N THR A 3 2.77 32.73 1.88
CA THR A 3 3.92 31.96 1.42
C THR A 3 3.69 30.50 1.78
N SER A 4 3.19 29.72 0.83
CA SER A 4 3.17 28.28 0.95
C SER A 4 4.61 27.83 1.11
N SER A 5 5.02 27.53 2.34
CA SER A 5 6.36 27.00 2.60
C SER A 5 6.45 25.64 1.93
N SER A 6 7.08 25.58 0.77
CA SER A 6 7.38 24.32 0.10
C SER A 6 8.52 23.63 0.84
N ILE A 7 8.34 22.36 1.14
CA ILE A 7 9.32 21.52 1.82
C ILE A 7 10.04 20.70 0.75
N GLU A 8 11.32 20.94 0.52
CA GLU A 8 12.11 20.13 -0.41
C GLU A 8 12.66 18.89 0.29
N PHE A 9 12.48 17.73 -0.36
CA PHE A 9 13.07 16.46 0.06
C PHE A 9 13.39 15.59 -1.16
N GLU A 10 14.01 14.44 -0.95
CA GLU A 10 14.42 13.53 -2.02
C GLU A 10 13.56 12.28 -2.02
N LEU A 11 12.97 11.96 -3.16
CA LEU A 11 12.18 10.74 -3.38
C LEU A 11 12.84 9.94 -4.51
N ASN A 12 13.31 8.74 -4.21
CA ASN A 12 14.00 7.84 -5.15
C ASN A 12 15.15 8.53 -5.91
N GLY A 13 15.90 9.40 -5.24
CA GLY A 13 17.01 10.15 -5.84
C GLY A 13 16.61 11.42 -6.59
N GLN A 14 15.32 11.76 -6.64
CA GLN A 14 14.81 12.98 -7.25
C GLN A 14 14.37 14.00 -6.20
N LYS A 15 14.75 15.25 -6.39
CA LYS A 15 14.28 16.35 -5.55
C LYS A 15 12.81 16.63 -5.86
N VAL A 16 12.00 16.62 -4.83
CA VAL A 16 10.55 16.88 -4.91
C VAL A 16 10.13 17.89 -3.85
N ASN A 17 9.03 18.57 -4.11
CA ASN A 17 8.49 19.57 -3.19
C ASN A 17 7.17 19.10 -2.59
N ALA A 18 7.07 19.16 -1.28
CA ALA A 18 5.85 18.94 -0.52
C ALA A 18 5.23 20.26 -0.06
N LEU A 19 3.93 20.28 0.04
CA LEU A 19 3.20 21.32 0.76
C LEU A 19 3.22 21.01 2.26
N ALA A 20 3.03 22.03 3.07
CA ALA A 20 2.99 21.84 4.53
C ALA A 20 1.88 20.85 4.93
N GLY A 21 2.24 19.81 5.66
CA GLY A 21 1.33 18.75 6.09
C GLY A 21 1.05 17.64 5.08
N GLU A 22 1.60 17.75 3.86
CA GLU A 22 1.45 16.72 2.82
C GLU A 22 2.23 15.45 3.18
N THR A 23 1.60 14.29 3.00
CA THR A 23 2.24 12.99 3.27
C THR A 23 3.14 12.58 2.10
N ILE A 24 4.09 11.68 2.39
CA ILE A 24 4.99 11.14 1.36
C ILE A 24 4.19 10.49 0.22
N LEU A 25 3.10 9.78 0.53
CA LEU A 25 2.25 9.14 -0.49
C LEU A 25 1.58 10.16 -1.41
N GLN A 26 1.08 11.27 -0.86
CA GLN A 26 0.45 12.34 -1.63
C GLN A 26 1.47 13.01 -2.57
N VAL A 27 2.67 13.30 -2.05
CA VAL A 27 3.76 13.86 -2.87
C VAL A 27 4.16 12.88 -3.98
N ALA A 28 4.34 11.61 -3.65
CA ALA A 28 4.69 10.57 -4.62
C ALA A 28 3.66 10.51 -5.77
N LYS A 29 2.39 10.44 -5.43
CA LYS A 29 1.28 10.43 -6.40
C LYS A 29 1.31 11.67 -7.31
N ARG A 30 1.54 12.85 -6.76
CA ARG A 30 1.62 14.10 -7.52
C ARG A 30 2.83 14.15 -8.47
N HIS A 31 3.91 13.45 -8.12
CA HIS A 31 5.10 13.34 -8.96
C HIS A 31 5.13 12.10 -9.87
N GLY A 32 4.02 11.35 -9.95
CA GLY A 32 3.90 10.19 -10.82
C GLY A 32 4.58 8.92 -10.29
N GLU A 33 5.01 8.92 -9.00
CA GLU A 33 5.56 7.74 -8.35
C GLU A 33 4.43 6.90 -7.74
N GLU A 34 4.36 5.65 -8.14
CA GLU A 34 3.34 4.73 -7.66
C GLU A 34 3.84 3.92 -6.46
N ILE A 35 3.20 4.15 -5.31
CA ILE A 35 3.42 3.39 -4.08
C ILE A 35 2.16 2.58 -3.78
N PRO A 36 2.26 1.26 -3.58
CA PRO A 36 1.08 0.44 -3.29
C PRO A 36 0.42 0.88 -1.98
N HIS A 37 -0.91 0.94 -1.98
CA HIS A 37 -1.71 1.31 -0.82
C HIS A 37 -3.10 0.69 -0.92
N LEU A 38 -3.70 0.35 0.21
CA LEU A 38 -5.03 -0.28 0.30
C LEU A 38 -5.95 0.44 1.29
N CYS A 39 -5.45 0.83 2.45
CA CYS A 39 -6.24 1.50 3.49
C CYS A 39 -6.22 3.03 3.40
N TYR A 40 -5.68 3.59 2.33
CA TYR A 40 -5.66 5.04 2.07
C TYR A 40 -6.66 5.39 0.98
N LYS A 41 -7.46 6.41 1.26
CA LYS A 41 -8.35 7.05 0.30
C LYS A 41 -8.18 8.56 0.39
N GLU A 42 -8.09 9.23 -0.75
CA GLU A 42 -7.95 10.69 -0.79
C GLU A 42 -9.18 11.36 -0.17
N GLY A 43 -8.96 12.39 0.65
CA GLY A 43 -10.01 13.07 1.40
C GLY A 43 -10.39 12.44 2.73
N TYR A 44 -9.83 11.28 3.06
CA TYR A 44 -10.02 10.62 4.35
C TYR A 44 -8.75 10.60 5.17
N ARG A 45 -8.91 10.49 6.49
CA ARG A 45 -7.78 10.33 7.39
C ARG A 45 -7.07 8.99 7.10
N PRO A 46 -5.74 8.98 6.91
CA PRO A 46 -5.00 7.76 6.69
C PRO A 46 -4.98 6.90 7.96
N ASP A 47 -5.20 5.60 7.79
CA ASP A 47 -5.23 4.62 8.87
C ASP A 47 -3.85 4.01 9.17
N GLY A 48 -3.01 3.83 8.14
CA GLY A 48 -1.69 3.21 8.29
C GLY A 48 -1.71 1.73 8.64
N ASN A 49 -2.84 1.05 8.53
CA ASN A 49 -3.05 -0.33 8.99
C ASN A 49 -2.52 -1.38 8.02
N CYS A 50 -2.76 -1.25 6.72
CA CYS A 50 -2.40 -2.29 5.75
C CYS A 50 -0.89 -2.47 5.56
N ARG A 51 -0.10 -1.43 5.80
CA ARG A 51 1.36 -1.43 5.61
C ARG A 51 1.83 -1.72 4.18
N ALA A 52 0.95 -1.72 3.21
CA ALA A 52 1.34 -1.88 1.80
C ALA A 52 2.17 -0.71 1.28
N CYS A 53 1.98 0.50 1.85
CA CYS A 53 2.62 1.73 1.42
C CYS A 53 3.95 2.07 2.12
N VAL A 54 4.61 1.08 2.72
CA VAL A 54 5.86 1.34 3.45
C VAL A 54 7.00 1.77 2.54
N VAL A 55 7.77 2.73 3.03
CA VAL A 55 8.95 3.27 2.37
C VAL A 55 10.14 3.29 3.32
N GLU A 56 11.34 3.28 2.80
CA GLU A 56 12.54 3.48 3.60
C GLU A 56 12.89 4.96 3.65
N ILE A 57 13.17 5.44 4.84
CA ILE A 57 13.68 6.79 5.08
C ILE A 57 15.11 6.64 5.58
N LYS A 58 16.06 7.29 4.89
CA LYS A 58 17.47 7.22 5.25
C LYS A 58 17.69 7.71 6.67
N GLY A 59 18.39 6.90 7.46
CA GLY A 59 18.66 7.20 8.87
C GLY A 59 17.57 6.67 9.83
N GLU A 60 16.42 6.21 9.33
CA GLU A 60 15.42 5.55 10.16
C GLU A 60 15.62 4.01 10.17
N ARG A 61 15.50 3.43 11.35
CA ARG A 61 15.69 1.99 11.54
C ARG A 61 14.55 1.16 10.92
N THR A 62 13.34 1.69 10.96
CA THR A 62 12.12 1.00 10.51
C THR A 62 11.57 1.62 9.24
N LEU A 63 10.86 0.83 8.44
CA LEU A 63 10.08 1.33 7.33
C LEU A 63 8.89 2.16 7.83
N ALA A 64 8.60 3.27 7.17
CA ALA A 64 7.53 4.18 7.51
C ALA A 64 6.33 4.03 6.56
N PRO A 65 5.07 4.07 7.05
CA PRO A 65 3.90 4.09 6.18
C PRO A 65 3.79 5.46 5.50
N SER A 66 4.00 5.51 4.19
CA SER A 66 4.01 6.76 3.43
C SER A 66 2.67 7.51 3.46
N CYS A 67 1.56 6.81 3.67
CA CYS A 67 0.24 7.42 3.78
C CYS A 67 0.05 8.27 5.05
N CYS A 68 0.81 7.98 6.12
CA CYS A 68 0.74 8.68 7.41
C CYS A 68 1.95 9.59 7.66
N ARG A 69 3.07 9.31 7.01
CA ARG A 69 4.32 10.04 7.24
C ARG A 69 4.30 11.36 6.47
N VAL A 70 4.31 12.46 7.20
CA VAL A 70 4.43 13.81 6.63
C VAL A 70 5.85 14.03 6.13
N ALA A 71 5.99 14.65 4.96
CA ALA A 71 7.27 15.01 4.39
C ALA A 71 7.98 16.07 5.24
N SER A 72 9.29 15.96 5.36
CA SER A 72 10.14 16.90 6.11
C SER A 72 11.33 17.33 5.24
N ALA A 73 11.82 18.53 5.46
CA ALA A 73 12.94 19.07 4.70
C ALA A 73 14.21 18.21 4.82
N GLY A 74 14.86 17.96 3.69
CA GLY A 74 16.10 17.19 3.62
C GLY A 74 15.93 15.67 3.83
N MET A 75 14.71 15.16 3.97
CA MET A 75 14.44 13.74 4.05
C MET A 75 14.86 13.03 2.75
N GLN A 76 15.41 11.82 2.87
CA GLN A 76 15.71 10.95 1.72
C GLN A 76 14.84 9.71 1.82
N VAL A 77 13.92 9.55 0.86
CA VAL A 77 12.89 8.51 0.86
C VAL A 77 13.10 7.57 -0.32
N PHE A 78 13.01 6.27 -0.07
CA PHE A 78 13.09 5.23 -1.09
C PHE A 78 11.83 4.36 -1.04
N SER A 79 11.03 4.44 -2.10
CA SER A 79 9.79 3.67 -2.23
C SER A 79 9.98 2.38 -3.04
N ASN A 80 11.04 2.32 -3.85
CA ASN A 80 11.28 1.26 -4.81
C ASN A 80 12.60 0.51 -4.62
N ASN A 81 13.33 0.76 -3.53
CA ASN A 81 14.52 -0.01 -3.20
C ASN A 81 14.16 -1.44 -2.75
N GLU A 82 15.16 -2.32 -2.68
CA GLU A 82 14.96 -3.73 -2.35
C GLU A 82 14.22 -3.93 -1.02
N ARG A 83 14.58 -3.18 0.02
CA ARG A 83 13.99 -3.31 1.35
C ARG A 83 12.51 -2.90 1.37
N ALA A 84 12.17 -1.78 0.77
CA ALA A 84 10.78 -1.32 0.67
C ALA A 84 9.95 -2.28 -0.20
N ARG A 85 10.44 -2.65 -1.38
CA ARG A 85 9.75 -3.58 -2.29
C ARG A 85 9.52 -4.94 -1.68
N LYS A 86 10.51 -5.50 -0.99
CA LYS A 86 10.37 -6.79 -0.31
C LYS A 86 9.24 -6.74 0.74
N SER A 87 9.18 -5.69 1.53
CA SER A 87 8.13 -5.54 2.54
C SER A 87 6.75 -5.32 1.91
N GLN A 88 6.64 -4.47 0.89
CA GLN A 88 5.40 -4.24 0.14
C GLN A 88 4.86 -5.54 -0.45
N LYS A 89 5.71 -6.31 -1.15
CA LYS A 89 5.34 -7.60 -1.74
C LYS A 89 4.90 -8.61 -0.69
N MET A 90 5.60 -8.69 0.44
CA MET A 90 5.26 -9.61 1.52
C MET A 90 3.89 -9.31 2.13
N VAL A 91 3.56 -8.03 2.33
CA VAL A 91 2.24 -7.61 2.82
C VAL A 91 1.13 -8.03 1.85
N LEU A 92 1.30 -7.76 0.56
CA LEU A 92 0.33 -8.16 -0.47
C LEU A 92 0.19 -9.67 -0.55
N GLU A 93 1.29 -10.42 -0.48
CA GLU A 93 1.30 -11.89 -0.47
C GLU A 93 0.50 -12.46 0.70
N MET A 94 0.68 -11.89 1.88
CA MET A 94 -0.09 -12.30 3.07
C MET A 94 -1.58 -12.02 2.90
N LEU A 95 -1.95 -10.83 2.43
CA LEU A 95 -3.35 -10.47 2.20
C LEU A 95 -4.01 -11.35 1.13
N LEU A 96 -3.29 -11.63 0.03
CA LEU A 96 -3.78 -12.55 -1.00
C LEU A 96 -4.01 -13.97 -0.47
N SER A 97 -3.13 -14.42 0.42
CA SER A 97 -3.21 -15.76 0.99
C SER A 97 -4.39 -15.93 1.95
N ASP A 98 -4.91 -14.83 2.50
CA ASP A 98 -6.12 -14.81 3.34
C ASP A 98 -7.42 -14.67 2.53
N MET A 99 -7.34 -14.35 1.24
CA MET A 99 -8.51 -14.25 0.39
C MET A 99 -9.09 -15.63 0.07
N PRO A 100 -10.42 -15.78 0.09
CA PRO A 100 -11.07 -17.02 -0.34
C PRO A 100 -10.83 -17.25 -1.84
N GLU A 101 -10.72 -18.51 -2.24
CA GLU A 101 -10.48 -18.89 -3.64
C GLU A 101 -11.49 -18.27 -4.62
N ASP A 102 -12.76 -18.18 -4.20
CA ASP A 102 -13.83 -17.58 -4.98
C ASP A 102 -13.77 -16.04 -5.07
N GLY A 103 -13.09 -15.40 -4.13
CA GLY A 103 -12.97 -13.93 -4.04
C GLY A 103 -11.76 -13.37 -4.75
N PHE A 104 -10.81 -14.22 -5.09
CA PHE A 104 -9.58 -13.84 -5.75
C PHE A 104 -9.46 -14.55 -7.10
N LYS A 105 -9.75 -13.84 -8.15
CA LYS A 105 -9.52 -14.33 -9.51
C LYS A 105 -8.20 -13.74 -10.04
N TRP A 106 -7.13 -14.43 -9.76
CA TRP A 106 -5.88 -14.23 -10.47
C TRP A 106 -5.92 -15.13 -11.70
N SER A 107 -6.16 -14.56 -12.83
CA SER A 107 -6.08 -15.26 -14.10
C SER A 107 -4.76 -14.91 -14.76
N ASP A 108 -3.98 -15.94 -15.10
CA ASP A 108 -2.81 -15.81 -15.99
C ASP A 108 -3.28 -15.72 -17.46
N GLU A 109 -4.59 -15.80 -17.72
CA GLU A 109 -5.15 -15.74 -19.06
C GLU A 109 -5.33 -14.30 -19.54
N ALA A 110 -4.83 -14.01 -20.73
CA ALA A 110 -4.95 -12.71 -21.35
C ALA A 110 -6.43 -12.35 -21.56
N GLY A 111 -6.96 -11.45 -20.74
CA GLY A 111 -8.32 -10.93 -20.86
C GLY A 111 -9.07 -10.70 -19.56
N ASP A 112 -8.66 -11.35 -18.48
CA ASP A 112 -9.26 -11.09 -17.17
C ASP A 112 -8.51 -9.95 -16.46
N LEU A 113 -9.16 -8.81 -16.33
CA LEU A 113 -8.66 -7.70 -15.54
C LEU A 113 -8.73 -8.07 -14.05
N PRO A 114 -7.70 -7.71 -13.26
CA PRO A 114 -7.73 -7.92 -11.82
C PRO A 114 -8.94 -7.21 -11.21
N HIS A 115 -9.66 -7.89 -10.34
CA HIS A 115 -10.82 -7.34 -9.65
C HIS A 115 -10.42 -6.77 -8.29
N GLY A 116 -10.44 -5.45 -8.18
CA GLY A 116 -10.17 -4.73 -6.93
C GLY A 116 -8.71 -4.31 -6.74
N GLU A 117 -8.52 -3.40 -5.79
CA GLU A 117 -7.23 -2.74 -5.55
C GLU A 117 -6.11 -3.71 -5.15
N LEU A 118 -6.43 -4.73 -4.34
CA LEU A 118 -5.45 -5.74 -3.92
C LEU A 118 -4.92 -6.55 -5.11
N SER A 119 -5.83 -7.01 -5.97
CA SER A 119 -5.47 -7.78 -7.17
C SER A 119 -4.68 -6.93 -8.17
N ASP A 120 -5.05 -5.66 -8.33
CA ASP A 120 -4.33 -4.72 -9.21
C ASP A 120 -2.88 -4.51 -8.72
N TRP A 121 -2.69 -4.23 -7.43
CA TRP A 121 -1.34 -4.07 -6.86
C TRP A 121 -0.53 -5.36 -6.91
N ALA A 122 -1.16 -6.52 -6.65
CA ALA A 122 -0.50 -7.80 -6.75
C ALA A 122 -0.02 -8.08 -8.18
N HIS A 123 -0.84 -7.79 -9.18
CA HIS A 123 -0.47 -7.91 -10.58
C HIS A 123 0.69 -6.99 -10.95
N ARG A 124 0.62 -5.70 -10.61
CA ARG A 124 1.67 -4.70 -10.88
C ARG A 124 3.01 -5.06 -10.24
N LEU A 125 2.98 -5.65 -9.05
CA LEU A 125 4.19 -6.05 -8.31
C LEU A 125 4.57 -7.51 -8.53
N GLU A 126 3.86 -8.23 -9.40
CA GLU A 126 4.10 -9.65 -9.71
C GLU A 126 4.10 -10.53 -8.44
N VAL A 127 3.11 -10.30 -7.57
CA VAL A 127 2.93 -11.04 -6.32
C VAL A 127 1.87 -12.11 -6.50
N LYS A 128 2.21 -13.35 -6.11
CA LYS A 128 1.28 -14.50 -6.13
C LYS A 128 1.06 -15.00 -4.71
N PRO A 129 -0.12 -15.59 -4.42
CA PRO A 129 -0.36 -16.24 -3.13
C PRO A 129 0.67 -17.34 -2.88
N ARG A 130 1.14 -17.45 -1.64
CA ARG A 130 2.09 -18.49 -1.27
C ARG A 130 1.33 -19.78 -0.94
N PRO A 131 1.57 -20.92 -1.62
CA PRO A 131 0.84 -22.16 -1.39
C PRO A 131 0.86 -22.64 0.06
N ALA A 132 2.00 -22.47 0.75
CA ALA A 132 2.13 -22.84 2.15
C ALA A 132 1.23 -22.00 3.08
N LEU A 133 0.96 -20.74 2.75
CA LEU A 133 0.06 -19.88 3.51
C LEU A 133 -1.40 -20.20 3.20
N GLN A 134 -1.72 -20.53 1.95
CA GLN A 134 -3.08 -20.95 1.54
C GLN A 134 -3.52 -22.23 2.27
N GLN A 135 -2.60 -23.15 2.55
CA GLN A 135 -2.90 -24.37 3.32
C GLN A 135 -3.27 -24.08 4.79
N ILE A 136 -2.86 -22.94 5.31
CA ILE A 136 -3.17 -22.47 6.66
C ILE A 136 -4.44 -21.60 6.65
N ALA A 137 -4.92 -21.23 5.46
CA ALA A 137 -6.13 -20.43 5.30
C ALA A 137 -7.29 -21.08 6.06
N ARG A 138 -7.99 -20.26 6.83
CA ARG A 138 -9.10 -20.72 7.66
C ARG A 138 -10.16 -21.39 6.79
N ALA A 139 -10.63 -22.56 7.20
CA ALA A 139 -11.84 -23.13 6.65
C ALA A 139 -12.94 -22.05 6.67
N PRO A 140 -13.75 -21.92 5.60
CA PRO A 140 -14.83 -20.95 5.57
C PRO A 140 -15.63 -21.09 6.86
N SER A 141 -15.77 -19.99 7.58
CA SER A 141 -16.54 -19.97 8.81
C SER A 141 -17.96 -20.43 8.50
N GLN A 142 -18.36 -21.57 9.05
CA GLN A 142 -19.75 -22.03 9.00
C GLN A 142 -20.67 -21.24 9.95
N VAL A 143 -20.16 -20.18 10.53
CA VAL A 143 -20.98 -19.26 11.33
C VAL A 143 -21.92 -18.57 10.35
N THR A 144 -23.17 -19.04 10.36
CA THR A 144 -24.27 -18.27 9.78
C THR A 144 -24.19 -16.86 10.33
N ASP A 145 -24.08 -15.91 9.44
CA ASP A 145 -24.10 -14.51 9.81
C ASP A 145 -25.38 -14.23 10.58
N ALA A 146 -25.25 -14.12 11.91
CA ALA A 146 -26.33 -13.78 12.81
C ALA A 146 -26.44 -12.26 13.01
N SER A 147 -25.72 -11.47 12.22
CA SER A 147 -25.80 -10.02 12.28
C SER A 147 -27.20 -9.55 11.88
N HIS A 148 -27.69 -8.60 12.65
CA HIS A 148 -29.00 -7.99 12.39
C HIS A 148 -28.95 -7.26 11.04
N SER A 149 -30.01 -7.35 10.24
CA SER A 149 -30.15 -6.74 8.93
C SER A 149 -29.90 -5.20 8.89
N ALA A 150 -29.92 -4.56 10.04
CA ALA A 150 -29.58 -3.13 10.20
C ALA A 150 -28.07 -2.89 10.33
N MET A 151 -27.24 -3.92 10.35
CA MET A 151 -25.76 -3.81 10.46
C MET A 151 -25.06 -4.14 9.14
N VAL A 152 -25.82 -4.23 8.04
CA VAL A 152 -25.30 -4.40 6.69
C VAL A 152 -25.27 -3.08 5.94
#